data_5143b0c73fcc2e4f1cbc5d9c584e2e6d
#
_entry.id   5143b0c73fcc2e4f1cbc5d9c584e2e6d
#
_cell.length_a   1.000
_cell.length_b   1.000
_cell.length_c   1.000
_cell.angle_alpha   90.00
_cell.angle_beta   90.00
_cell.angle_gamma   90.00
#
_symmetry.space_group_name_H-M   'P 1'
#
loop_
_entity.id
_entity.type
_entity.pdbx_description
1 polymer ?
#
loop_
_entity_poly.entity_id
_entity_poly.type
_entity_poly.pdbx_seq_one_letter_code
_entity_poly.pdbx_strand_id
1 'polypeptide(L)'
;MNLLSGLEKFGLKGDGELNILNDGTDTRKRQETRTKQEPVELTEKDFLLDRKVKCPICDKEFVVKTVKSSKMKRLEPDADLRPNHEYVDTLKYGVCACPSCGYAAMRRNFDHLSATQRKWIREQISANFKPVEEPKMETYTYDYAVEKYKLALVSAMAKKAKLSEKAYICLNIAWLRRAEMKTIPNDTPVNKKRLENCQKEYEGFYRQAYDGFIKVTSTEMPPYNGMDANTVDYILANMAVHYKDYDVASKLISRLITSAATSRRMKDKCLELKEQVVAELKANVN
;
A
#
# COMPACT_ATOMS: atom_id res chain seq x y z
N MET A 1 49.68 22.81 5.13
CA MET A 1 49.80 21.88 3.99
C MET A 1 48.49 21.90 3.25
N ASN A 2 48.47 22.31 1.97
CA ASN A 2 47.19 22.33 1.22
C ASN A 2 46.84 20.91 0.77
N LEU A 3 45.88 20.29 1.44
CA LEU A 3 45.45 18.90 1.17
C LEU A 3 44.71 18.73 -0.15
N LEU A 4 44.31 19.84 -0.80
CA LEU A 4 43.64 19.86 -2.09
C LEU A 4 44.57 20.25 -3.25
N SER A 5 45.87 20.37 -2.99
CA SER A 5 46.87 20.69 -4.04
C SER A 5 46.84 19.59 -5.12
N GLY A 6 46.93 20.02 -6.39
CA GLY A 6 46.89 19.14 -7.57
C GLY A 6 45.53 19.08 -8.25
N LEU A 7 44.52 19.74 -7.70
CA LEU A 7 43.19 19.85 -8.35
C LEU A 7 43.14 20.97 -9.39
N GLU A 8 44.18 21.84 -9.44
CA GLU A 8 44.31 22.94 -10.40
C GLU A 8 44.31 22.44 -11.84
N LYS A 9 44.84 21.22 -12.08
CA LYS A 9 44.82 20.57 -13.39
C LYS A 9 43.41 20.28 -13.92
N PHE A 10 42.43 20.31 -13.05
CA PHE A 10 41.00 20.14 -13.39
C PHE A 10 40.23 21.47 -13.38
N GLY A 11 40.95 22.62 -13.25
CA GLY A 11 40.32 23.94 -13.20
C GLY A 11 39.71 24.29 -11.85
N LEU A 12 39.97 23.49 -10.81
CA LEU A 12 39.45 23.71 -9.46
C LEU A 12 40.52 24.40 -8.61
N LYS A 13 40.22 25.57 -8.04
CA LYS A 13 41.08 26.26 -7.09
C LYS A 13 40.76 25.80 -5.68
N GLY A 14 41.73 25.15 -5.04
CA GLY A 14 41.65 24.76 -3.63
C GLY A 14 42.26 25.85 -2.75
N ASP A 15 41.60 27.00 -2.63
CA ASP A 15 42.10 28.13 -1.82
C ASP A 15 41.51 28.02 -0.40
N GLY A 16 42.21 27.36 0.51
CA GLY A 16 41.85 27.35 1.92
C GLY A 16 42.29 26.13 2.71
N GLU A 17 42.30 26.23 4.02
CA GLU A 17 42.43 25.07 4.91
C GLU A 17 41.19 24.17 4.80
N LEU A 18 41.44 22.92 4.43
CA LEU A 18 40.35 21.92 4.37
C LEU A 18 39.81 21.63 5.78
N ASN A 19 38.64 22.18 6.10
CA ASN A 19 37.90 21.86 7.30
C ASN A 19 36.56 21.28 6.91
N ILE A 20 36.44 19.94 6.94
CA ILE A 20 35.22 19.21 6.59
C ILE A 20 34.06 19.43 7.56
N LEU A 21 34.32 20.05 8.71
CA LEU A 21 33.28 20.39 9.69
C LEU A 21 32.69 21.78 9.43
N ASN A 22 33.32 22.56 8.54
CA ASN A 22 32.88 23.90 8.17
C ASN A 22 32.39 23.84 6.71
N ASP A 23 31.15 23.43 6.51
CA ASP A 23 30.53 23.25 5.17
C ASP A 23 30.13 24.57 4.48
N GLY A 24 30.65 25.70 4.96
CA GLY A 24 30.38 27.02 4.36
C GLY A 24 28.94 27.49 4.52
N THR A 25 28.16 26.81 5.35
CA THR A 25 26.83 27.27 5.77
C THR A 25 26.97 28.32 6.87
N ASP A 26 27.85 29.32 6.63
CA ASP A 26 27.90 30.50 7.49
C ASP A 26 26.61 31.27 7.27
N THR A 27 25.89 31.32 8.33
CA THR A 27 24.70 32.11 8.65
C THR A 27 24.61 33.42 7.85
N ARG A 28 24.20 33.34 6.58
CA ARG A 28 23.44 34.42 6.00
C ARG A 28 22.15 34.47 6.82
N LYS A 29 22.09 35.45 7.74
CA LYS A 29 20.84 35.89 8.36
C LYS A 29 19.84 36.03 7.21
N ARG A 30 19.11 35.00 6.97
CA ARG A 30 17.90 35.02 6.16
C ARG A 30 16.99 35.92 6.96
N GLN A 31 16.92 37.21 6.61
CA GLN A 31 15.83 38.06 7.04
C GLN A 31 14.56 37.30 6.65
N GLU A 32 13.99 36.64 7.64
CA GLU A 32 12.65 36.10 7.57
C GLU A 32 11.71 37.30 7.46
N THR A 33 11.48 37.73 6.22
CA THR A 33 10.20 38.35 5.92
C THR A 33 9.17 37.22 6.04
N ARG A 34 8.79 36.94 7.29
CA ARG A 34 7.58 36.22 7.61
C ARG A 34 6.41 37.13 7.23
N THR A 35 6.07 37.15 5.95
CA THR A 35 4.69 37.36 5.59
C THR A 35 3.93 36.22 6.26
N LYS A 36 3.08 36.56 7.21
CA LYS A 36 2.06 35.67 7.76
C LYS A 36 1.20 35.23 6.57
N GLN A 37 1.64 34.17 5.88
CA GLN A 37 0.75 33.42 5.01
C GLN A 37 -0.23 32.72 5.95
N GLU A 38 -1.49 32.97 5.75
CA GLU A 38 -2.55 32.18 6.37
C GLU A 38 -2.20 30.70 6.18
N PRO A 39 -2.44 29.83 7.17
CA PRO A 39 -2.12 28.42 7.06
C PRO A 39 -2.86 27.86 5.83
N VAL A 40 -2.13 27.58 4.77
CA VAL A 40 -2.68 26.92 3.59
C VAL A 40 -3.16 25.55 4.03
N GLU A 41 -4.45 25.32 3.99
CA GLU A 41 -5.05 24.05 4.35
C GLU A 41 -4.57 23.00 3.34
N LEU A 42 -3.74 22.06 3.79
CA LEU A 42 -3.19 21.00 2.96
C LEU A 42 -4.31 20.00 2.62
N THR A 43 -4.40 19.65 1.36
CA THR A 43 -5.38 18.69 0.83
C THR A 43 -4.68 17.50 0.19
N GLU A 44 -5.40 16.42 -0.05
CA GLU A 44 -4.85 15.20 -0.66
C GLU A 44 -4.05 15.48 -1.94
N LYS A 45 -4.50 16.41 -2.79
CA LYS A 45 -3.83 16.78 -4.06
C LYS A 45 -2.40 17.29 -3.88
N ASP A 46 -2.11 17.94 -2.75
CA ASP A 46 -0.79 18.51 -2.49
C ASP A 46 0.29 17.42 -2.30
N PHE A 47 -0.14 16.21 -2.00
CA PHE A 47 0.68 15.02 -1.80
C PHE A 47 0.80 14.15 -3.05
N LEU A 48 0.21 14.55 -4.18
CA LEU A 48 0.18 13.78 -5.42
C LEU A 48 1.05 14.41 -6.50
N LEU A 49 1.50 13.57 -7.40
CA LEU A 49 2.16 13.96 -8.66
C LEU A 49 1.73 13.01 -9.77
N ASP A 50 1.68 13.52 -10.98
CA ASP A 50 1.41 12.74 -12.17
C ASP A 50 2.72 12.13 -12.69
N ARG A 51 2.71 10.84 -12.98
CA ARG A 51 3.86 10.09 -13.51
C ARG A 51 3.46 9.39 -14.80
N LYS A 52 4.26 9.57 -15.86
CA LYS A 52 4.15 8.79 -17.09
C LYS A 52 4.67 7.37 -16.85
N VAL A 53 3.93 6.39 -17.32
CA VAL A 53 4.25 4.96 -17.24
C VAL A 53 4.03 4.34 -18.61
N LYS A 54 4.99 3.53 -19.07
CA LYS A 54 4.86 2.74 -20.29
C LYS A 54 4.28 1.36 -19.94
N CYS A 55 3.24 0.94 -20.67
CA CYS A 55 2.63 -0.37 -20.45
C CYS A 55 3.51 -1.50 -21.01
N PRO A 56 3.88 -2.53 -20.22
CA PRO A 56 4.71 -3.63 -20.71
C PRO A 56 3.97 -4.60 -21.65
N ILE A 57 2.66 -4.41 -21.89
CA ILE A 57 1.82 -5.26 -22.73
C ILE A 57 1.60 -4.67 -24.12
N CYS A 58 1.21 -3.38 -24.18
CA CYS A 58 0.83 -2.69 -25.43
C CYS A 58 1.78 -1.54 -25.79
N ASP A 59 2.82 -1.30 -25.02
CA ASP A 59 3.85 -0.25 -25.19
C ASP A 59 3.36 1.18 -25.18
N LYS A 60 2.05 1.44 -24.99
CA LYS A 60 1.49 2.79 -24.89
C LYS A 60 1.84 3.44 -23.56
N GLU A 61 2.10 4.73 -23.59
CA GLU A 61 2.29 5.54 -22.40
C GLU A 61 0.94 6.04 -21.86
N PHE A 62 0.83 6.13 -20.55
CA PHE A 62 -0.30 6.70 -19.84
C PHE A 62 0.17 7.36 -18.54
N VAL A 63 -0.69 8.17 -17.94
CA VAL A 63 -0.38 8.91 -16.73
C VAL A 63 -1.05 8.23 -15.53
N VAL A 64 -0.31 8.10 -14.44
CA VAL A 64 -0.84 7.62 -13.15
C VAL A 64 -0.49 8.61 -12.06
N LYS A 65 -1.39 8.77 -11.09
CA LYS A 65 -1.06 9.54 -9.89
C LYS A 65 -0.22 8.72 -8.93
N THR A 66 0.79 9.36 -8.37
CA THR A 66 1.68 8.78 -7.37
C THR A 66 1.77 9.66 -6.14
N VAL A 67 1.98 9.06 -4.98
CA VAL A 67 2.14 9.81 -3.73
C VAL A 67 3.59 10.27 -3.55
N LYS A 68 3.78 11.53 -3.15
CA LYS A 68 5.08 12.14 -2.82
C LYS A 68 5.56 11.60 -1.47
N SER A 69 6.40 10.56 -1.48
CA SER A 69 6.85 9.87 -0.27
C SER A 69 7.57 10.77 0.74
N SER A 70 8.31 11.79 0.27
CA SER A 70 9.04 12.73 1.13
C SER A 70 8.16 13.66 1.96
N LYS A 71 6.89 13.84 1.58
CA LYS A 71 5.94 14.72 2.29
C LYS A 71 4.97 13.96 3.18
N MET A 72 4.94 12.63 3.12
CA MET A 72 3.98 11.82 3.87
C MET A 72 4.35 11.71 5.34
N LYS A 73 3.42 12.04 6.21
CA LYS A 73 3.49 11.71 7.62
C LYS A 73 2.70 10.42 7.88
N ARG A 74 3.40 9.40 8.37
CA ARG A 74 2.77 8.13 8.76
C ARG A 74 2.02 8.31 10.07
N LEU A 75 0.82 7.77 10.11
CA LEU A 75 0.02 7.62 11.33
C LEU A 75 0.11 6.17 11.83
N GLU A 76 -0.45 5.91 13.01
CA GLU A 76 -0.57 4.54 13.51
C GLU A 76 -1.41 3.71 12.54
N PRO A 77 -0.92 2.53 12.12
CA PRO A 77 -1.68 1.63 11.26
C PRO A 77 -2.89 1.06 12.02
N ASP A 78 -3.91 0.63 11.29
CA ASP A 78 -5.03 -0.12 11.87
C ASP A 78 -4.53 -1.41 12.54
N ALA A 79 -5.38 -2.06 13.36
CA ALA A 79 -5.01 -3.29 14.08
C ALA A 79 -4.43 -4.38 13.16
N ASP A 80 -4.96 -4.53 11.95
CA ASP A 80 -4.51 -5.48 10.93
C ASP A 80 -3.41 -4.93 10.00
N LEU A 81 -2.66 -3.93 10.46
CA LEU A 81 -1.53 -3.27 9.78
C LEU A 81 -1.89 -2.50 8.50
N ARG A 82 -3.17 -2.18 8.26
CA ARG A 82 -3.48 -1.25 7.19
C ARG A 82 -2.73 0.06 7.40
N PRO A 83 -1.95 0.53 6.41
CA PRO A 83 -1.19 1.76 6.56
C PRO A 83 -2.12 2.98 6.58
N ASN A 84 -1.87 3.90 7.51
CA ASN A 84 -2.54 5.18 7.59
C ASN A 84 -1.55 6.32 7.42
N HIS A 85 -1.97 7.37 6.73
CA HIS A 85 -1.17 8.59 6.52
C HIS A 85 -2.06 9.81 6.72
N GLU A 86 -1.43 10.91 7.11
CA GLU A 86 -2.10 12.20 7.20
C GLU A 86 -2.41 12.71 5.78
N TYR A 87 -3.60 13.26 5.57
CA TYR A 87 -4.13 13.85 4.33
C TYR A 87 -4.32 12.91 3.12
N VAL A 88 -3.68 11.74 3.05
CA VAL A 88 -3.73 10.88 1.86
C VAL A 88 -3.89 9.41 2.20
N ASP A 89 -4.88 8.74 1.61
CA ASP A 89 -4.94 7.28 1.63
C ASP A 89 -4.08 6.72 0.48
N THR A 90 -2.88 6.28 0.82
CA THR A 90 -1.89 5.81 -0.15
C THR A 90 -2.33 4.58 -0.92
N LEU A 91 -3.25 3.78 -0.37
CA LEU A 91 -3.77 2.59 -1.03
C LEU A 91 -4.55 2.94 -2.31
N LYS A 92 -5.22 4.10 -2.37
CA LYS A 92 -5.90 4.55 -3.59
C LYS A 92 -4.97 4.64 -4.80
N TYR A 93 -3.67 4.80 -4.58
CA TYR A 93 -2.65 5.03 -5.61
C TYR A 93 -1.71 3.82 -5.79
N GLY A 94 -2.07 2.66 -5.27
CA GLY A 94 -1.24 1.46 -5.24
C GLY A 94 -1.16 0.67 -6.55
N VAL A 95 -2.07 0.91 -7.49
CA VAL A 95 -2.21 0.15 -8.75
C VAL A 95 -1.91 1.03 -9.97
N CYS A 96 -1.19 0.45 -10.94
CA CYS A 96 -1.11 0.95 -12.30
C CYS A 96 -2.08 0.13 -13.17
N ALA A 97 -2.96 0.79 -13.93
CA ALA A 97 -3.87 0.15 -14.87
C ALA A 97 -3.80 0.87 -16.21
N CYS A 98 -3.52 0.12 -17.27
CA CYS A 98 -3.41 0.66 -18.63
C CYS A 98 -4.80 0.85 -19.24
N PRO A 99 -5.21 2.09 -19.59
CA PRO A 99 -6.52 2.36 -20.15
C PRO A 99 -6.69 1.84 -21.59
N SER A 100 -5.58 1.49 -22.26
CA SER A 100 -5.62 1.03 -23.65
C SER A 100 -5.77 -0.48 -23.79
N CYS A 101 -5.24 -1.28 -22.87
CA CYS A 101 -5.25 -2.75 -23.00
C CYS A 101 -5.78 -3.50 -21.77
N GLY A 102 -6.19 -2.79 -20.71
CA GLY A 102 -6.79 -3.37 -19.51
C GLY A 102 -5.81 -4.07 -18.58
N TYR A 103 -4.51 -4.18 -18.91
CA TYR A 103 -3.53 -4.72 -17.99
C TYR A 103 -3.39 -3.83 -16.77
N ALA A 104 -3.53 -4.43 -15.60
CA ALA A 104 -3.35 -3.76 -14.33
C ALA A 104 -2.56 -4.62 -13.36
N ALA A 105 -1.75 -3.98 -12.53
CA ALA A 105 -1.04 -4.65 -11.45
C ALA A 105 -0.70 -3.65 -10.34
N MET A 106 -0.42 -4.17 -9.16
CA MET A 106 0.19 -3.34 -8.13
C MET A 106 1.50 -2.76 -8.66
N ARG A 107 1.79 -1.53 -8.29
CA ARG A 107 2.94 -0.77 -8.80
C ARG A 107 4.26 -1.55 -8.76
N ARG A 108 4.51 -2.28 -7.66
CA ARG A 108 5.71 -3.11 -7.49
C ARG A 108 5.81 -4.27 -8.48
N ASN A 109 4.69 -4.75 -9.01
CA ASN A 109 4.60 -5.93 -9.87
C ASN A 109 4.34 -5.55 -11.34
N PHE A 110 4.13 -4.26 -11.64
CA PHE A 110 3.63 -3.82 -12.95
C PHE A 110 4.61 -4.12 -14.09
N ASP A 111 5.90 -3.90 -13.86
CA ASP A 111 6.94 -4.10 -14.89
C ASP A 111 7.51 -5.54 -14.90
N HIS A 112 7.18 -6.35 -13.89
CA HIS A 112 7.75 -7.69 -13.70
C HIS A 112 6.89 -8.77 -14.34
N LEU A 113 7.05 -8.99 -15.64
CA LEU A 113 6.32 -9.98 -16.42
C LEU A 113 7.26 -10.84 -17.27
N SER A 114 7.09 -12.15 -17.21
CA SER A 114 7.71 -13.08 -18.18
C SER A 114 7.04 -12.97 -19.55
N ALA A 115 7.70 -13.47 -20.59
CA ALA A 115 7.13 -13.52 -21.95
C ALA A 115 5.80 -14.31 -21.99
N THR A 116 5.74 -15.42 -21.26
CA THR A 116 4.53 -16.26 -21.15
C THR A 116 3.39 -15.51 -20.47
N GLN A 117 3.67 -14.78 -19.39
CA GLN A 117 2.66 -13.97 -18.69
C GLN A 117 2.12 -12.83 -19.57
N ARG A 118 2.98 -12.18 -20.36
CA ARG A 118 2.55 -11.16 -21.33
C ARG A 118 1.62 -11.77 -22.39
N LYS A 119 1.92 -12.98 -22.86
CA LYS A 119 1.05 -13.71 -23.81
C LYS A 119 -0.33 -13.95 -23.18
N TRP A 120 -0.39 -14.53 -21.98
CA TRP A 120 -1.68 -14.79 -21.30
C TRP A 120 -2.50 -13.54 -21.07
N ILE A 121 -1.86 -12.42 -20.68
CA ILE A 121 -2.57 -11.16 -20.49
C ILE A 121 -3.13 -10.65 -21.82
N ARG A 122 -2.37 -10.72 -22.92
CA ARG A 122 -2.88 -10.32 -24.24
C ARG A 122 -4.09 -11.16 -24.67
N GLU A 123 -4.04 -12.47 -24.47
CA GLU A 123 -5.10 -13.39 -24.86
C GLU A 123 -6.36 -13.27 -23.97
N GLN A 124 -6.18 -13.18 -22.65
CA GLN A 124 -7.29 -13.27 -21.71
C GLN A 124 -7.87 -11.90 -21.29
N ILE A 125 -7.06 -10.85 -21.33
CA ILE A 125 -7.47 -9.51 -20.93
C ILE A 125 -7.58 -8.60 -22.16
N SER A 126 -6.44 -8.34 -22.85
CA SER A 126 -6.39 -7.28 -23.85
C SER A 126 -7.26 -7.56 -25.08
N ALA A 127 -7.45 -8.83 -25.45
CA ALA A 127 -8.31 -9.22 -26.57
C ALA A 127 -9.78 -8.81 -26.38
N ASN A 128 -10.26 -8.75 -25.13
CA ASN A 128 -11.64 -8.44 -24.81
C ASN A 128 -11.83 -7.06 -24.15
N PHE A 129 -10.73 -6.38 -23.82
CA PHE A 129 -10.79 -5.10 -23.15
C PHE A 129 -11.18 -3.97 -24.13
N LYS A 130 -12.19 -3.21 -23.75
CA LYS A 130 -12.56 -1.99 -24.49
C LYS A 130 -11.75 -0.82 -23.89
N PRO A 131 -10.93 -0.13 -24.70
CA PRO A 131 -10.20 1.04 -24.22
C PRO A 131 -11.13 2.07 -23.58
N VAL A 132 -10.69 2.62 -22.46
CA VAL A 132 -11.45 3.59 -21.68
C VAL A 132 -10.67 4.90 -21.64
N GLU A 133 -11.35 6.01 -21.81
CA GLU A 133 -10.75 7.32 -21.56
C GLU A 133 -10.62 7.53 -20.04
N GLU A 134 -9.40 7.82 -19.59
CA GLU A 134 -9.14 8.05 -18.17
C GLU A 134 -9.78 9.36 -17.72
N PRO A 135 -10.62 9.34 -16.67
CA PRO A 135 -11.25 10.54 -16.17
C PRO A 135 -10.20 11.51 -15.60
N LYS A 136 -10.34 12.78 -15.90
CA LYS A 136 -9.50 13.84 -15.31
C LYS A 136 -9.93 14.06 -13.86
N MET A 137 -9.17 13.52 -12.92
CA MET A 137 -9.40 13.66 -11.48
C MET A 137 -8.18 14.26 -10.79
N GLU A 138 -8.41 15.19 -9.87
CA GLU A 138 -7.33 15.70 -9.00
C GLU A 138 -6.87 14.64 -8.01
N THR A 139 -7.82 13.88 -7.44
CA THR A 139 -7.60 12.77 -6.50
C THR A 139 -8.45 11.58 -6.91
N TYR A 140 -8.01 10.36 -6.60
CA TYR A 140 -8.80 9.16 -6.88
C TYR A 140 -9.89 8.96 -5.82
N THR A 141 -11.09 8.63 -6.26
CA THR A 141 -12.16 8.15 -5.37
C THR A 141 -11.87 6.71 -4.93
N TYR A 142 -12.53 6.25 -3.87
CA TYR A 142 -12.44 4.85 -3.44
C TYR A 142 -12.95 3.88 -4.51
N ASP A 143 -14.08 4.20 -5.15
CA ASP A 143 -14.65 3.37 -6.23
C ASP A 143 -13.65 3.20 -7.38
N TYR A 144 -13.07 4.29 -7.86
CA TYR A 144 -12.08 4.26 -8.93
C TYR A 144 -10.83 3.45 -8.54
N ALA A 145 -10.34 3.60 -7.30
CA ALA A 145 -9.23 2.81 -6.81
C ALA A 145 -9.58 1.31 -6.76
N VAL A 146 -10.75 0.97 -6.21
CA VAL A 146 -11.22 -0.43 -6.11
C VAL A 146 -11.40 -1.06 -7.49
N GLU A 147 -11.93 -0.34 -8.48
CA GLU A 147 -12.01 -0.83 -9.86
C GLU A 147 -10.63 -1.18 -10.43
N LYS A 148 -9.63 -0.33 -10.22
CA LYS A 148 -8.25 -0.61 -10.64
C LYS A 148 -7.66 -1.83 -9.92
N TYR A 149 -7.94 -2.02 -8.63
CA TYR A 149 -7.53 -3.23 -7.92
C TYR A 149 -8.26 -4.48 -8.41
N LYS A 150 -9.55 -4.41 -8.76
CA LYS A 150 -10.29 -5.52 -9.38
C LYS A 150 -9.67 -5.90 -10.74
N LEU A 151 -9.30 -4.93 -11.57
CA LEU A 151 -8.56 -5.17 -12.82
C LEU A 151 -7.19 -5.82 -12.54
N ALA A 152 -6.48 -5.38 -11.49
CA ALA A 152 -5.22 -5.99 -11.07
C ALA A 152 -5.40 -7.44 -10.62
N LEU A 153 -6.49 -7.76 -9.91
CA LEU A 153 -6.82 -9.12 -9.49
C LEU A 153 -7.07 -10.02 -10.69
N VAL A 154 -7.90 -9.57 -11.65
CA VAL A 154 -8.17 -10.32 -12.88
C VAL A 154 -6.89 -10.53 -13.69
N SER A 155 -6.03 -9.51 -13.80
CA SER A 155 -4.72 -9.62 -14.45
C SER A 155 -3.79 -10.58 -13.72
N ALA A 156 -3.79 -10.60 -12.38
CA ALA A 156 -3.02 -11.54 -11.56
C ALA A 156 -3.50 -12.99 -11.75
N MET A 157 -4.81 -13.19 -11.93
CA MET A 157 -5.37 -14.50 -12.25
C MET A 157 -4.97 -14.96 -13.66
N ALA A 158 -5.13 -14.10 -14.65
CA ALA A 158 -4.78 -14.38 -16.05
C ALA A 158 -3.29 -14.75 -16.22
N LYS A 159 -2.38 -14.00 -15.59
CA LYS A 159 -0.92 -14.27 -15.62
C LYS A 159 -0.48 -15.41 -14.72
N LYS A 160 -1.39 -16.09 -14.02
CA LYS A 160 -1.10 -17.14 -13.03
C LYS A 160 -0.08 -16.67 -11.97
N ALA A 161 -0.31 -15.48 -11.42
CA ALA A 161 0.52 -14.92 -10.38
C ALA A 161 0.54 -15.81 -9.12
N LYS A 162 1.56 -15.63 -8.27
CA LYS A 162 1.62 -16.25 -6.95
C LYS A 162 0.35 -15.98 -6.15
N LEU A 163 -0.02 -16.91 -5.30
CA LEU A 163 -1.22 -16.77 -4.48
C LEU A 163 -1.08 -15.59 -3.51
N SER A 164 0.13 -15.34 -3.00
CA SER A 164 0.43 -14.18 -2.14
C SER A 164 0.15 -12.82 -2.82
N GLU A 165 0.39 -12.70 -4.14
CA GLU A 165 0.03 -11.48 -4.88
C GLU A 165 -1.49 -11.30 -4.92
N LYS A 166 -2.24 -12.38 -5.22
CA LYS A 166 -3.71 -12.34 -5.30
C LYS A 166 -4.35 -12.07 -3.94
N ALA A 167 -3.90 -12.75 -2.90
CA ALA A 167 -4.38 -12.53 -1.52
C ALA A 167 -4.13 -11.09 -1.05
N TYR A 168 -2.96 -10.54 -1.36
CA TYR A 168 -2.63 -9.16 -0.99
C TYR A 168 -3.48 -8.14 -1.76
N ILE A 169 -3.82 -8.38 -3.03
CA ILE A 169 -4.75 -7.53 -3.78
C ILE A 169 -6.13 -7.55 -3.12
N CYS A 170 -6.65 -8.73 -2.77
CA CYS A 170 -7.92 -8.86 -2.06
C CYS A 170 -7.92 -8.10 -0.73
N LEU A 171 -6.85 -8.22 0.06
CA LEU A 171 -6.69 -7.48 1.31
C LEU A 171 -6.74 -5.96 1.09
N ASN A 172 -6.07 -5.45 0.06
CA ASN A 172 -6.09 -4.01 -0.24
C ASN A 172 -7.48 -3.53 -0.66
N ILE A 173 -8.25 -4.32 -1.43
CA ILE A 173 -9.64 -3.99 -1.77
C ILE A 173 -10.50 -3.92 -0.49
N ALA A 174 -10.37 -4.89 0.38
CA ALA A 174 -11.08 -4.90 1.65
C ALA A 174 -10.72 -3.67 2.51
N TRP A 175 -9.45 -3.35 2.64
CA TRP A 175 -8.99 -2.15 3.35
C TRP A 175 -9.52 -0.85 2.76
N LEU A 176 -9.59 -0.73 1.42
CA LEU A 176 -10.16 0.43 0.75
C LEU A 176 -11.67 0.55 1.05
N ARG A 177 -12.42 -0.55 0.97
CA ARG A 177 -13.86 -0.53 1.28
C ARG A 177 -14.12 -0.21 2.75
N ARG A 178 -13.32 -0.73 3.67
CA ARG A 178 -13.40 -0.38 5.10
C ARG A 178 -13.11 1.12 5.34
N ALA A 179 -12.13 1.68 4.64
CA ALA A 179 -11.84 3.10 4.75
C ALA A 179 -12.94 3.98 4.13
N GLU A 180 -13.49 3.57 3.00
CA GLU A 180 -14.60 4.26 2.35
C GLU A 180 -15.82 4.35 3.26
N MET A 181 -16.19 3.24 3.93
CA MET A 181 -17.34 3.23 4.85
C MET A 181 -17.22 4.28 5.96
N LYS A 182 -16.01 4.62 6.40
CA LYS A 182 -15.77 5.69 7.39
C LYS A 182 -16.07 7.09 6.84
N THR A 183 -16.14 7.26 5.52
CA THR A 183 -16.39 8.55 4.86
C THR A 183 -17.84 8.75 4.42
N ILE A 184 -18.65 7.69 4.43
CA ILE A 184 -20.05 7.74 3.99
C ILE A 184 -20.95 8.06 5.19
N PRO A 185 -21.70 9.18 5.19
CA PRO A 185 -22.69 9.46 6.21
C PRO A 185 -23.82 8.42 6.20
N ASN A 186 -24.29 8.01 7.39
CA ASN A 186 -25.40 7.05 7.50
C ASN A 186 -26.76 7.76 7.68
N ASP A 187 -27.06 8.70 6.78
CA ASP A 187 -28.16 9.67 6.92
C ASP A 187 -29.28 9.48 5.88
N THR A 188 -28.97 8.92 4.71
CA THR A 188 -29.93 8.75 3.62
C THR A 188 -30.08 7.29 3.19
N PRO A 189 -31.23 6.89 2.59
CA PRO A 189 -31.41 5.54 2.03
C PRO A 189 -30.34 5.17 0.98
N VAL A 190 -29.87 6.15 0.21
CA VAL A 190 -28.83 5.96 -0.80
C VAL A 190 -27.49 5.63 -0.13
N ASN A 191 -27.11 6.39 0.91
CA ASN A 191 -25.89 6.18 1.68
C ASN A 191 -25.94 4.83 2.42
N LYS A 192 -27.09 4.45 3.00
CA LYS A 192 -27.28 3.15 3.65
C LYS A 192 -27.04 2.00 2.68
N LYS A 193 -27.64 2.06 1.48
CA LYS A 193 -27.42 1.06 0.43
C LYS A 193 -25.96 1.00 -0.02
N ARG A 194 -25.30 2.15 -0.13
CA ARG A 194 -23.87 2.22 -0.46
C ARG A 194 -23.03 1.58 0.63
N LEU A 195 -23.28 1.86 1.91
CA LEU A 195 -22.62 1.24 3.05
C LEU A 195 -22.80 -0.29 3.04
N GLU A 196 -24.02 -0.79 2.79
CA GLU A 196 -24.28 -2.23 2.67
C GLU A 196 -23.48 -2.88 1.53
N ASN A 197 -23.38 -2.21 0.39
CA ASN A 197 -22.58 -2.72 -0.73
C ASN A 197 -21.09 -2.73 -0.40
N CYS A 198 -20.56 -1.65 0.22
CA CYS A 198 -19.18 -1.59 0.68
C CYS A 198 -18.88 -2.68 1.71
N GLN A 199 -19.81 -2.93 2.65
CA GLN A 199 -19.69 -3.99 3.67
C GLN A 199 -19.64 -5.37 3.01
N LYS A 200 -20.53 -5.67 2.04
CA LYS A 200 -20.52 -6.94 1.31
C LYS A 200 -19.21 -7.16 0.55
N GLU A 201 -18.71 -6.13 -0.13
CA GLU A 201 -17.41 -6.23 -0.83
C GLU A 201 -16.25 -6.36 0.15
N TYR A 202 -16.25 -5.62 1.24
CA TYR A 202 -15.27 -5.75 2.32
C TYR A 202 -15.19 -7.20 2.82
N GLU A 203 -16.30 -7.76 3.28
CA GLU A 203 -16.37 -9.13 3.81
C GLU A 203 -15.95 -10.17 2.76
N GLY A 204 -16.42 -10.03 1.52
CA GLY A 204 -16.07 -10.94 0.45
C GLY A 204 -14.56 -10.95 0.13
N PHE A 205 -13.96 -9.78 -0.02
CA PHE A 205 -12.52 -9.69 -0.32
C PHE A 205 -11.65 -9.98 0.90
N TYR A 206 -12.09 -9.63 2.11
CA TYR A 206 -11.36 -9.95 3.35
C TYR A 206 -11.32 -11.45 3.58
N ARG A 207 -12.42 -12.17 3.31
CA ARG A 207 -12.49 -13.62 3.35
C ARG A 207 -11.55 -14.27 2.32
N GLN A 208 -11.56 -13.79 1.07
CA GLN A 208 -10.64 -14.28 0.03
C GLN A 208 -9.17 -14.04 0.41
N ALA A 209 -8.87 -12.91 1.05
CA ALA A 209 -7.52 -12.64 1.56
C ALA A 209 -7.14 -13.61 2.69
N TYR A 210 -8.05 -13.86 3.65
CA TYR A 210 -7.83 -14.80 4.75
C TYR A 210 -7.53 -16.21 4.24
N ASP A 211 -8.44 -16.78 3.45
CA ASP A 211 -8.28 -18.12 2.88
C ASP A 211 -7.02 -18.22 2.01
N GLY A 212 -6.75 -17.16 1.26
CA GLY A 212 -5.55 -17.04 0.44
C GLY A 212 -4.27 -17.08 1.27
N PHE A 213 -4.16 -16.27 2.33
CA PHE A 213 -2.97 -16.23 3.18
C PHE A 213 -2.78 -17.50 4.01
N ILE A 214 -3.85 -18.15 4.49
CA ILE A 214 -3.76 -19.47 5.11
C ILE A 214 -3.03 -20.45 4.17
N LYS A 215 -3.43 -20.47 2.89
CA LYS A 215 -2.80 -21.35 1.90
C LYS A 215 -1.39 -20.89 1.53
N VAL A 216 -1.13 -19.59 1.44
CA VAL A 216 0.19 -19.02 1.14
C VAL A 216 1.23 -19.48 2.16
N THR A 217 0.92 -19.41 3.45
CA THR A 217 1.87 -19.80 4.52
C THR A 217 2.25 -21.28 4.51
N SER A 218 1.46 -22.13 3.84
CA SER A 218 1.73 -23.56 3.67
C SER A 218 2.34 -23.93 2.31
N THR A 219 2.27 -23.05 1.30
CA THR A 219 2.64 -23.40 -0.09
C THR A 219 3.72 -22.50 -0.70
N GLU A 220 3.96 -21.33 -0.11
CA GLU A 220 4.96 -20.38 -0.62
C GLU A 220 6.01 -20.10 0.45
N MET A 221 7.18 -19.63 0.03
CA MET A 221 8.24 -19.15 0.91
C MET A 221 8.21 -17.61 0.97
N PRO A 222 8.49 -17.00 2.15
CA PRO A 222 8.63 -15.54 2.23
C PRO A 222 9.81 -15.02 1.37
N PRO A 223 9.77 -13.77 0.93
CA PRO A 223 8.75 -12.77 1.24
C PRO A 223 7.46 -12.96 0.42
N TYR A 224 6.31 -12.81 1.09
CA TYR A 224 4.98 -12.95 0.51
C TYR A 224 4.55 -11.61 -0.11
N ASN A 225 4.71 -11.45 -1.40
CA ASN A 225 4.49 -10.17 -2.09
C ASN A 225 5.17 -8.98 -1.39
N GLY A 226 6.39 -9.18 -0.89
CA GLY A 226 7.21 -8.18 -0.20
C GLY A 226 6.95 -8.03 1.31
N MET A 227 6.07 -8.85 1.90
CA MET A 227 5.88 -8.94 3.35
C MET A 227 6.69 -10.10 3.92
N ASP A 228 7.30 -9.92 5.07
CA ASP A 228 7.95 -10.99 5.81
C ASP A 228 6.92 -11.95 6.45
N ALA A 229 7.40 -13.09 6.94
CA ALA A 229 6.55 -14.10 7.54
C ALA A 229 5.80 -13.57 8.77
N ASN A 230 6.48 -12.83 9.66
CA ASN A 230 5.88 -12.30 10.87
C ASN A 230 4.75 -11.29 10.58
N THR A 231 4.92 -10.47 9.54
CA THR A 231 3.88 -9.53 9.08
C THR A 231 2.65 -10.27 8.61
N VAL A 232 2.80 -11.32 7.79
CA VAL A 232 1.67 -12.11 7.29
C VAL A 232 1.02 -12.90 8.42
N ASP A 233 1.78 -13.50 9.32
CA ASP A 233 1.27 -14.21 10.49
C ASP A 233 0.43 -13.29 11.40
N TYR A 234 0.87 -12.04 11.58
CA TYR A 234 0.13 -11.07 12.39
C TYR A 234 -1.17 -10.61 11.70
N ILE A 235 -1.13 -10.35 10.39
CA ILE A 235 -2.33 -10.05 9.60
C ILE A 235 -3.32 -11.22 9.69
N LEU A 236 -2.84 -12.45 9.51
CA LEU A 236 -3.65 -13.66 9.63
C LEU A 236 -4.26 -13.84 11.02
N ALA A 237 -3.51 -13.55 12.08
CA ALA A 237 -4.02 -13.62 13.46
C ALA A 237 -5.21 -12.65 13.65
N ASN A 238 -5.09 -11.42 13.14
CA ASN A 238 -6.19 -10.44 13.17
C ASN A 238 -7.41 -10.91 12.37
N MET A 239 -7.19 -11.48 11.17
CA MET A 239 -8.27 -12.03 10.35
C MET A 239 -8.94 -13.21 11.03
N ALA A 240 -8.17 -14.09 11.69
CA ALA A 240 -8.69 -15.24 12.44
C ALA A 240 -9.58 -14.78 13.61
N VAL A 241 -9.18 -13.73 14.34
CA VAL A 241 -10.04 -13.13 15.37
C VAL A 241 -11.33 -12.57 14.77
N HIS A 242 -11.24 -11.83 13.64
CA HIS A 242 -12.42 -11.31 12.95
C HIS A 242 -13.43 -12.42 12.57
N TYR A 243 -12.93 -13.59 12.14
CA TYR A 243 -13.76 -14.75 11.80
C TYR A 243 -14.05 -15.69 12.98
N LYS A 244 -13.64 -15.32 14.19
CA LYS A 244 -13.78 -16.14 15.41
C LYS A 244 -13.08 -17.51 15.34
N ASP A 245 -12.05 -17.61 14.50
CA ASP A 245 -11.17 -18.77 14.40
C ASP A 245 -10.06 -18.65 15.46
N TYR A 246 -10.45 -18.77 16.72
CA TYR A 246 -9.58 -18.52 17.86
C TYR A 246 -8.44 -19.53 17.98
N ASP A 247 -8.61 -20.74 17.43
CA ASP A 247 -7.54 -21.76 17.42
C ASP A 247 -6.40 -21.33 16.51
N VAL A 248 -6.70 -20.85 15.31
CA VAL A 248 -5.70 -20.31 14.38
C VAL A 248 -5.09 -19.04 14.97
N ALA A 249 -5.91 -18.12 15.48
CA ALA A 249 -5.42 -16.88 16.10
C ALA A 249 -4.43 -17.17 17.23
N SER A 250 -4.78 -18.04 18.17
CA SER A 250 -3.95 -18.38 19.34
C SER A 250 -2.60 -19.02 18.94
N LYS A 251 -2.60 -19.90 17.93
CA LYS A 251 -1.38 -20.51 17.39
C LYS A 251 -0.44 -19.47 16.77
N LEU A 252 -0.97 -18.57 15.96
CA LEU A 252 -0.20 -17.53 15.29
C LEU A 252 0.36 -16.51 16.29
N ILE A 253 -0.46 -16.05 17.23
CA ILE A 253 -0.07 -15.14 18.31
C ILE A 253 1.05 -15.76 19.15
N SER A 254 0.91 -17.02 19.58
CA SER A 254 1.91 -17.71 20.40
C SER A 254 3.23 -17.83 19.65
N ARG A 255 3.20 -18.18 18.35
CA ARG A 255 4.40 -18.26 17.50
C ARG A 255 5.11 -16.90 17.40
N LEU A 256 4.37 -15.81 17.20
CA LEU A 256 4.93 -14.47 17.10
C LEU A 256 5.55 -13.99 18.40
N ILE A 257 4.93 -14.25 19.54
CA ILE A 257 5.44 -13.84 20.86
C ILE A 257 6.74 -14.58 21.19
N THR A 258 6.82 -15.89 20.89
CA THR A 258 7.98 -16.72 21.21
C THR A 258 9.15 -16.57 20.24
N SER A 259 8.89 -16.12 19.01
CA SER A 259 9.93 -15.95 17.99
C SER A 259 10.93 -14.84 18.36
N ALA A 260 12.22 -15.14 18.29
CA ALA A 260 13.30 -14.15 18.46
C ALA A 260 13.35 -13.14 17.29
N ALA A 261 12.88 -13.52 16.11
CA ALA A 261 12.85 -12.66 14.91
C ALA A 261 11.69 -11.63 14.92
N THR A 262 10.74 -11.75 15.85
CA THR A 262 9.62 -10.81 15.97
C THR A 262 10.05 -9.57 16.73
N SER A 263 9.82 -8.37 16.15
CA SER A 263 10.14 -7.10 16.80
C SER A 263 9.32 -6.89 18.09
N ARG A 264 9.90 -6.13 19.04
CA ARG A 264 9.21 -5.81 20.31
C ARG A 264 7.83 -5.20 20.05
N ARG A 265 7.73 -4.21 19.18
CA ARG A 265 6.45 -3.57 18.84
C ARG A 265 5.40 -4.57 18.32
N MET A 266 5.82 -5.55 17.51
CA MET A 266 4.92 -6.59 17.03
C MET A 266 4.48 -7.52 18.16
N LYS A 267 5.37 -7.85 19.08
CA LYS A 267 5.04 -8.66 20.28
C LYS A 267 4.03 -7.94 21.18
N ASP A 268 4.20 -6.64 21.39
CA ASP A 268 3.26 -5.83 22.17
C ASP A 268 1.86 -5.87 21.54
N LYS A 269 1.75 -5.68 20.21
CA LYS A 269 0.49 -5.83 19.47
C LYS A 269 -0.10 -7.25 19.56
N CYS A 270 0.74 -8.29 19.58
CA CYS A 270 0.28 -9.68 19.77
C CYS A 270 -0.29 -9.92 21.16
N LEU A 271 0.26 -9.26 22.19
CA LEU A 271 -0.27 -9.35 23.56
C LEU A 271 -1.65 -8.70 23.66
N GLU A 272 -1.83 -7.51 23.07
CA GLU A 272 -3.14 -6.84 22.97
C GLU A 272 -4.18 -7.73 22.26
N LEU A 273 -3.79 -8.32 21.11
CA LEU A 273 -4.66 -9.23 20.36
C LEU A 273 -5.01 -10.50 21.16
N LYS A 274 -4.06 -11.03 21.96
CA LYS A 274 -4.29 -12.16 22.86
C LYS A 274 -5.32 -11.84 23.93
N GLU A 275 -5.22 -10.66 24.54
CA GLU A 275 -6.20 -10.19 25.54
C GLU A 275 -7.60 -10.09 24.93
N GLN A 276 -7.72 -9.59 23.69
CA GLN A 276 -8.99 -9.56 22.97
C GLN A 276 -9.55 -10.98 22.78
N VAL A 277 -8.75 -11.94 22.30
CA VAL A 277 -9.17 -13.34 22.12
C VAL A 277 -9.68 -13.94 23.44
N VAL A 278 -8.96 -13.74 24.54
CA VAL A 278 -9.34 -14.23 25.86
C VAL A 278 -10.68 -13.61 26.33
N ALA A 279 -10.84 -12.30 26.11
CA ALA A 279 -12.10 -11.61 26.46
C ALA A 279 -13.29 -12.14 25.69
N GLU A 280 -13.14 -12.33 24.36
CA GLU A 280 -14.22 -12.85 23.49
C GLU A 280 -14.57 -14.31 23.82
N LEU A 281 -13.56 -15.16 24.12
CA LEU A 281 -13.80 -16.54 24.56
C LEU A 281 -14.58 -16.59 25.87
N LYS A 282 -14.26 -15.74 26.85
CA LYS A 282 -14.98 -15.67 28.14
C LYS A 282 -16.44 -15.20 27.93
N ALA A 283 -16.66 -14.23 27.03
CA ALA A 283 -17.99 -13.72 26.71
C ALA A 283 -18.89 -14.78 26.05
N ASN A 284 -18.32 -15.74 25.31
CA ASN A 284 -19.05 -16.82 24.65
C ASN A 284 -19.37 -18.01 25.57
N VAL A 285 -18.80 -18.06 26.77
CA VAL A 285 -19.04 -19.14 27.76
C VAL A 285 -20.15 -18.76 28.77
N ASN A 286 -20.44 -17.47 28.92
CA ASN A 286 -21.55 -16.95 29.74
C ASN A 286 -22.82 -16.73 28.90
#